data_b30662d72118aa72d7b52da431b924d2
#
_entry.id   b30662d72118aa72d7b52da431b924d2
#
_cell.length_a   1.000
_cell.length_b   1.000
_cell.length_c   1.000
_cell.angle_alpha   90.00
_cell.angle_beta   90.00
_cell.angle_gamma   90.00
#
_symmetry.space_group_name_H-M   'P 1'
#
loop_
_entity.id
_entity.type
_entity.pdbx_description
1 polymer ?
#
loop_
_entity_poly.entity_id
_entity_poly.type
_entity_poly.pdbx_seq_one_letter_code
_entity_poly.pdbx_strand_id
1 'polypeptide(L)'
;MHPVPIVHGLTIAEYAQMINGEKWLENQVVCELLLVPVQNYSRTSSYSLPIAPSPNLPNDKAINLYPSTCLFEGTTLSEGRGTDMQFQIFGAPFLPQEKYTLKFTPQPNLGSKDPKYNGQLCYGKDLRNTPTLNQINLSWLMEAYQHTTEKESFFTNFFNTLTGNSTLQQQIKSGLTEEEIRASWQDGLNKYDSIRKKYFIYPH
;
A
#
# COMPACT_ATOMS: atom_id res chain seq x y z
N MET A 1 16.45 -9.92 0.52
CA MET A 1 15.13 -9.46 0.01
C MET A 1 15.28 -9.26 -1.48
N HIS A 2 14.31 -9.70 -2.28
CA HIS A 2 14.35 -9.54 -3.74
C HIS A 2 13.80 -8.17 -4.16
N PRO A 3 14.31 -7.56 -5.25
CA PRO A 3 13.91 -6.23 -5.68
C PRO A 3 12.56 -6.28 -6.43
N VAL A 4 11.48 -6.41 -5.68
CA VAL A 4 10.10 -6.47 -6.19
C VAL A 4 9.34 -5.24 -5.72
N PRO A 5 8.71 -4.46 -6.61
CA PRO A 5 7.86 -3.33 -6.21
C PRO A 5 6.66 -3.76 -5.37
N ILE A 6 6.17 -2.88 -4.50
CA ILE A 6 4.96 -3.10 -3.69
C ILE A 6 3.78 -3.49 -4.60
N VAL A 7 3.59 -2.78 -5.72
CA VAL A 7 2.62 -3.13 -6.75
C VAL A 7 3.35 -3.82 -7.88
N HIS A 8 3.54 -5.13 -7.77
CA HIS A 8 4.39 -5.91 -8.67
C HIS A 8 3.76 -6.23 -10.04
N GLY A 9 2.44 -6.11 -10.19
CA GLY A 9 1.75 -6.28 -11.48
C GLY A 9 1.80 -7.69 -12.06
N LEU A 10 1.87 -8.72 -11.23
CA LEU A 10 1.84 -10.13 -11.60
C LEU A 10 0.65 -10.82 -10.94
N THR A 11 0.10 -11.84 -11.60
CA THR A 11 -0.76 -12.81 -10.93
C THR A 11 0.07 -13.70 -10.00
N ILE A 12 -0.58 -14.41 -9.09
CA ILE A 12 0.14 -15.28 -8.14
C ILE A 12 0.94 -16.37 -8.85
N ALA A 13 0.41 -16.92 -9.95
CA ALA A 13 1.10 -17.92 -10.75
C ALA A 13 2.34 -17.34 -11.46
N GLU A 14 2.22 -16.18 -12.07
CA GLU A 14 3.34 -15.47 -12.69
C GLU A 14 4.41 -15.09 -11.69
N TYR A 15 4.00 -14.66 -10.49
CA TYR A 15 4.93 -14.35 -9.40
C TYR A 15 5.70 -15.60 -8.94
N ALA A 16 5.01 -16.74 -8.79
CA ALA A 16 5.64 -18.01 -8.44
C ALA A 16 6.63 -18.47 -9.52
N GLN A 17 6.25 -18.37 -10.81
CA GLN A 17 7.15 -18.67 -11.92
C GLN A 17 8.38 -17.76 -11.92
N MET A 18 8.22 -16.46 -11.65
CA MET A 18 9.32 -15.52 -11.60
C MET A 18 10.32 -15.89 -10.48
N ILE A 19 9.84 -16.13 -9.26
CA ILE A 19 10.70 -16.54 -8.14
C ILE A 19 11.48 -17.80 -8.50
N ASN A 20 10.81 -18.77 -9.09
CA ASN A 20 11.38 -20.04 -9.48
C ASN A 20 12.39 -19.91 -10.62
N GLY A 21 12.03 -19.17 -11.67
CA GLY A 21 12.87 -18.98 -12.85
C GLY A 21 14.10 -18.12 -12.60
N GLU A 22 13.98 -17.09 -11.75
CA GLU A 22 15.12 -16.25 -11.34
C GLU A 22 15.93 -16.90 -10.19
N LYS A 23 15.56 -18.12 -9.75
CA LYS A 23 16.24 -18.89 -8.70
C LYS A 23 16.33 -18.12 -7.37
N TRP A 24 15.25 -17.45 -6.98
CA TRP A 24 15.21 -16.61 -5.79
C TRP A 24 14.89 -17.38 -4.49
N LEU A 25 14.59 -18.66 -4.58
CA LEU A 25 14.44 -19.50 -3.39
C LEU A 25 15.80 -19.77 -2.73
N GLU A 26 15.78 -20.04 -1.44
CA GLU A 26 16.99 -20.40 -0.69
C GLU A 26 17.70 -21.56 -1.33
N ASN A 27 19.03 -21.50 -1.37
CA ASN A 27 19.89 -22.48 -2.06
C ASN A 27 19.57 -22.67 -3.55
N GLN A 28 18.89 -21.71 -4.19
CA GLN A 28 18.47 -21.77 -5.59
C GLN A 28 17.61 -22.98 -5.94
N VAL A 29 16.89 -23.51 -4.95
CA VAL A 29 15.96 -24.62 -5.16
C VAL A 29 14.93 -24.22 -6.24
N VAL A 30 14.60 -25.19 -7.10
CA VAL A 30 13.57 -25.04 -8.13
C VAL A 30 12.42 -25.98 -7.79
N CYS A 31 11.19 -25.44 -7.74
CA CYS A 31 9.98 -26.20 -7.51
C CYS A 31 9.38 -26.64 -8.86
N GLU A 32 8.81 -27.84 -8.91
CA GLU A 32 7.90 -28.21 -9.99
C GLU A 32 6.59 -27.43 -9.82
N LEU A 33 6.21 -26.65 -10.84
CA LEU A 33 5.02 -25.80 -10.82
C LEU A 33 4.04 -26.24 -11.90
N LEU A 34 2.85 -26.67 -11.47
CA LEU A 34 1.70 -26.85 -12.35
C LEU A 34 0.79 -25.64 -12.22
N LEU A 35 0.62 -24.89 -13.31
CA LEU A 35 -0.22 -23.70 -13.34
C LEU A 35 -1.54 -24.01 -14.03
N VAL A 36 -2.63 -23.54 -13.44
CA VAL A 36 -3.96 -23.60 -14.02
C VAL A 36 -4.42 -22.18 -14.34
N PRO A 37 -4.34 -21.72 -15.61
CA PRO A 37 -4.75 -20.39 -15.98
C PRO A 37 -6.26 -20.16 -15.80
N VAL A 38 -6.61 -18.94 -15.36
CA VAL A 38 -8.00 -18.49 -15.32
C VAL A 38 -8.48 -18.21 -16.75
N GLN A 39 -9.65 -18.71 -17.11
CA GLN A 39 -10.26 -18.45 -18.41
C GLN A 39 -10.89 -17.06 -18.48
N ASN A 40 -10.96 -16.49 -19.67
CA ASN A 40 -11.60 -15.19 -19.93
C ASN A 40 -11.01 -14.03 -19.08
N TYR A 41 -9.73 -14.11 -18.76
CA TYR A 41 -9.00 -13.07 -18.02
C TYR A 41 -7.93 -12.43 -18.91
N SER A 42 -7.80 -11.12 -18.81
CA SER A 42 -6.68 -10.33 -19.34
C SER A 42 -6.18 -9.37 -18.25
N ARG A 43 -5.02 -8.77 -18.44
CA ARG A 43 -4.47 -7.80 -17.48
C ARG A 43 -5.29 -6.52 -17.35
N THR A 44 -6.12 -6.23 -18.33
CA THR A 44 -7.04 -5.08 -18.33
C THR A 44 -8.43 -5.41 -17.79
N SER A 45 -8.68 -6.70 -17.44
CA SER A 45 -9.97 -7.12 -16.88
C SER A 45 -10.18 -6.49 -15.50
N SER A 46 -11.28 -5.75 -15.36
CA SER A 46 -11.75 -5.30 -14.05
C SER A 46 -12.54 -6.42 -13.38
N TYR A 47 -12.28 -6.64 -12.10
CA TYR A 47 -12.95 -7.69 -11.34
C TYR A 47 -13.22 -7.22 -9.90
N SER A 48 -14.49 -7.22 -9.50
CA SER A 48 -14.89 -6.99 -8.13
C SER A 48 -14.92 -8.31 -7.37
N LEU A 49 -14.24 -8.38 -6.24
CA LEU A 49 -14.17 -9.61 -5.46
C LEU A 49 -15.53 -9.92 -4.80
N PRO A 50 -16.10 -11.12 -5.01
CA PRO A 50 -17.38 -11.50 -4.40
C PRO A 50 -17.26 -11.71 -2.88
N ILE A 51 -16.05 -11.93 -2.38
CA ILE A 51 -15.74 -12.08 -0.96
C ILE A 51 -14.62 -11.11 -0.62
N ALA A 52 -14.84 -10.28 0.39
CA ALA A 52 -13.82 -9.34 0.87
C ALA A 52 -12.55 -10.09 1.34
N PRO A 53 -11.35 -9.67 0.90
CA PRO A 53 -10.10 -10.36 1.25
C PRO A 53 -9.74 -10.21 2.74
N SER A 54 -10.31 -9.23 3.42
CA SER A 54 -10.08 -8.95 4.84
C SER A 54 -11.27 -8.17 5.42
N PRO A 55 -11.58 -8.33 6.72
CA PRO A 55 -12.54 -7.44 7.40
C PRO A 55 -12.15 -5.95 7.32
N ASN A 56 -10.88 -5.64 7.09
CA ASN A 56 -10.38 -4.28 6.92
C ASN A 56 -10.34 -3.82 5.45
N LEU A 57 -10.65 -4.68 4.49
CA LEU A 57 -10.75 -4.35 3.07
C LEU A 57 -12.14 -4.73 2.55
N PRO A 58 -13.20 -4.02 3.02
CA PRO A 58 -14.59 -4.47 2.85
C PRO A 58 -15.15 -4.28 1.44
N ASN A 59 -14.48 -3.52 0.58
CA ASN A 59 -14.98 -3.16 -0.75
C ASN A 59 -13.85 -2.81 -1.72
N ASP A 60 -14.18 -2.68 -3.01
CA ASP A 60 -13.23 -2.38 -4.08
C ASP A 60 -12.48 -1.06 -3.86
N LYS A 61 -13.13 -0.07 -3.23
CA LYS A 61 -12.49 1.22 -2.92
C LYS A 61 -11.35 1.04 -1.92
N ALA A 62 -11.60 0.32 -0.83
CA ALA A 62 -10.56 0.02 0.16
C ALA A 62 -9.41 -0.76 -0.47
N ILE A 63 -9.71 -1.75 -1.33
CA ILE A 63 -8.71 -2.56 -2.05
C ILE A 63 -7.86 -1.68 -2.98
N ASN A 64 -8.49 -0.79 -3.75
CA ASN A 64 -7.77 0.11 -4.66
C ASN A 64 -6.88 1.11 -3.93
N LEU A 65 -7.34 1.65 -2.80
CA LEU A 65 -6.57 2.61 -2.00
C LEU A 65 -5.45 1.94 -1.18
N TYR A 66 -5.59 0.65 -0.86
CA TYR A 66 -4.73 -0.07 0.08
C TYR A 66 -3.23 0.06 -0.23
N PRO A 67 -2.73 -0.07 -1.46
CA PRO A 67 -1.29 0.09 -1.75
C PRO A 67 -0.70 1.43 -1.31
N SER A 68 -1.53 2.47 -1.25
CA SER A 68 -1.14 3.81 -0.77
C SER A 68 -1.36 3.97 0.73
N THR A 69 -2.50 3.50 1.23
CA THR A 69 -2.94 3.73 2.61
C THR A 69 -2.34 2.73 3.60
N CYS A 70 -1.85 1.56 3.16
CA CYS A 70 -1.13 0.63 4.02
C CYS A 70 0.15 1.24 4.61
N LEU A 71 0.76 2.23 3.94
CA LEU A 71 1.94 2.93 4.45
C LEU A 71 1.67 3.68 5.76
N PHE A 72 0.40 4.08 6.01
CA PHE A 72 0.02 4.72 7.27
C PHE A 72 0.15 3.78 8.48
N GLU A 73 0.08 2.46 8.28
CA GLU A 73 0.30 1.49 9.35
C GLU A 73 1.68 1.63 9.99
N GLY A 74 2.66 2.07 9.20
CA GLY A 74 4.03 2.37 9.65
C GLY A 74 4.23 3.79 10.18
N THR A 75 3.16 4.52 10.45
CA THR A 75 3.21 5.90 10.98
C THR A 75 2.33 6.05 12.21
N THR A 76 2.31 7.26 12.78
CA THR A 76 1.37 7.63 13.84
C THR A 76 -0.02 8.01 13.31
N LEU A 77 -0.29 7.90 12.01
CA LEU A 77 -1.63 8.09 11.46
C LEU A 77 -2.50 6.85 11.66
N SER A 78 -3.78 7.05 11.92
CA SER A 78 -4.81 6.01 11.75
C SER A 78 -5.15 5.89 10.27
N GLU A 79 -5.22 4.67 9.77
CA GLU A 79 -5.68 4.31 8.44
C GLU A 79 -7.18 3.96 8.41
N GLY A 80 -7.92 4.40 9.42
CA GLY A 80 -9.36 4.20 9.55
C GLY A 80 -9.78 2.85 10.13
N ARG A 81 -8.85 2.00 10.61
CA ARG A 81 -9.19 0.80 11.38
C ARG A 81 -10.01 1.20 12.61
N GLY A 82 -10.96 0.36 13.00
CA GLY A 82 -11.90 0.67 14.06
C GLY A 82 -13.04 1.61 13.64
N THR A 83 -13.22 1.82 12.33
CA THR A 83 -14.39 2.50 11.72
C THR A 83 -14.98 1.62 10.63
N ASP A 84 -16.06 2.06 9.96
CA ASP A 84 -16.61 1.42 8.76
C ASP A 84 -15.93 1.90 7.47
N MET A 85 -14.83 2.67 7.59
CA MET A 85 -14.13 3.31 6.48
C MET A 85 -12.64 2.90 6.43
N GLN A 86 -12.33 1.66 6.80
CA GLN A 86 -10.97 1.13 6.87
C GLN A 86 -10.25 1.32 5.53
N PHE A 87 -9.03 1.86 5.57
CA PHE A 87 -8.18 2.16 4.41
C PHE A 87 -8.82 3.09 3.36
N GLN A 88 -9.94 3.74 3.71
CA GLN A 88 -10.63 4.71 2.87
C GLN A 88 -10.60 6.13 3.46
N ILE A 89 -10.03 6.26 4.64
CA ILE A 89 -9.74 7.51 5.34
C ILE A 89 -8.38 7.42 6.00
N PHE A 90 -7.82 8.55 6.38
CA PHE A 90 -6.72 8.60 7.34
C PHE A 90 -6.85 9.81 8.24
N GLY A 91 -6.19 9.77 9.40
CA GLY A 91 -6.19 10.91 10.31
C GLY A 91 -5.51 10.62 11.65
N ALA A 92 -5.47 11.66 12.48
CA ALA A 92 -4.93 11.59 13.82
C ALA A 92 -5.49 12.75 14.68
N PRO A 93 -5.41 12.65 16.03
CA PRO A 93 -5.82 13.77 16.90
C PRO A 93 -4.99 15.03 16.74
N PHE A 94 -3.72 14.90 16.31
CA PHE A 94 -2.77 16.01 16.20
C PHE A 94 -2.83 16.74 14.84
N LEU A 95 -3.59 16.23 13.85
CA LEU A 95 -3.71 16.92 12.56
C LEU A 95 -4.56 18.19 12.68
N PRO A 96 -4.18 19.30 12.02
CA PRO A 96 -4.87 20.58 12.13
C PRO A 96 -6.29 20.51 11.54
N GLN A 97 -7.29 20.80 12.38
CA GLN A 97 -8.72 20.68 12.05
C GLN A 97 -9.12 21.54 10.84
N GLU A 98 -8.49 22.68 10.64
CA GLU A 98 -8.76 23.60 9.53
C GLU A 98 -8.37 23.02 8.16
N LYS A 99 -7.46 22.05 8.14
CA LYS A 99 -7.00 21.36 6.92
C LYS A 99 -7.60 19.96 6.77
N TYR A 100 -7.91 19.31 7.89
CA TYR A 100 -8.40 17.92 7.97
C TYR A 100 -9.82 17.91 8.53
N THR A 101 -10.80 18.11 7.66
CA THR A 101 -12.20 18.40 8.05
C THR A 101 -13.01 17.16 8.39
N LEU A 102 -12.57 15.95 7.97
CA LEU A 102 -13.19 14.71 8.39
C LEU A 102 -12.94 14.48 9.89
N LYS A 103 -14.00 14.18 10.62
CA LYS A 103 -13.95 13.79 12.05
C LYS A 103 -14.36 12.34 12.18
N PHE A 104 -13.57 11.55 12.90
CA PHE A 104 -13.91 10.18 13.22
C PHE A 104 -13.28 9.76 14.55
N THR A 105 -13.87 8.75 15.18
CA THR A 105 -13.40 8.21 16.44
C THR A 105 -13.29 6.71 16.30
N PRO A 106 -12.08 6.13 16.20
CA PRO A 106 -11.90 4.68 16.13
C PRO A 106 -12.46 3.98 17.35
N GLN A 107 -13.11 2.83 17.14
CA GLN A 107 -13.62 1.95 18.20
C GLN A 107 -13.28 0.50 17.85
N PRO A 108 -13.11 -0.40 18.83
CA PRO A 108 -12.91 -1.81 18.56
C PRO A 108 -14.02 -2.39 17.69
N ASN A 109 -13.65 -3.13 16.65
CA ASN A 109 -14.57 -3.83 15.77
C ASN A 109 -13.99 -5.18 15.32
N LEU A 110 -14.69 -5.90 14.41
CA LEU A 110 -14.26 -7.21 13.92
C LEU A 110 -12.88 -7.16 13.25
N GLY A 111 -12.56 -6.08 12.53
CA GLY A 111 -11.30 -5.91 11.79
C GLY A 111 -10.14 -5.41 12.66
N SER A 112 -10.43 -4.80 13.82
CA SER A 112 -9.39 -4.26 14.72
C SER A 112 -9.91 -4.22 16.15
N LYS A 113 -9.31 -5.04 17.02
CA LYS A 113 -9.66 -5.08 18.45
C LYS A 113 -9.07 -3.92 19.25
N ASP A 114 -7.93 -3.40 18.79
CA ASP A 114 -7.21 -2.29 19.40
C ASP A 114 -6.73 -1.33 18.29
N PRO A 115 -7.64 -0.50 17.73
CA PRO A 115 -7.27 0.47 16.69
C PRO A 115 -6.45 1.61 17.29
N LYS A 116 -5.58 2.20 16.48
CA LYS A 116 -4.91 3.46 16.84
C LYS A 116 -5.94 4.50 17.24
N TYR A 117 -5.66 5.26 18.29
CA TYR A 117 -6.55 6.31 18.82
C TYR A 117 -7.95 5.81 19.22
N ASN A 118 -8.03 4.59 19.75
CA ASN A 118 -9.28 4.05 20.29
C ASN A 118 -9.97 5.05 21.23
N GLY A 119 -11.22 5.42 20.94
CA GLY A 119 -12.02 6.38 21.72
C GLY A 119 -11.60 7.84 21.60
N GLN A 120 -10.59 8.18 20.79
CA GLN A 120 -10.12 9.55 20.63
C GLN A 120 -10.64 10.15 19.31
N LEU A 121 -11.02 11.43 19.36
CA LEU A 121 -11.42 12.17 18.17
C LEU A 121 -10.20 12.42 17.27
N CYS A 122 -10.26 11.97 16.03
CA CYS A 122 -9.28 12.21 14.99
C CYS A 122 -9.80 13.20 13.96
N TYR A 123 -8.91 14.00 13.42
CA TYR A 123 -9.12 14.84 12.25
C TYR A 123 -8.39 14.21 11.06
N GLY A 124 -9.02 14.18 9.90
CA GLY A 124 -8.45 13.44 8.77
C GLY A 124 -9.02 13.83 7.41
N LYS A 125 -8.73 13.01 6.44
CA LYS A 125 -9.17 13.14 5.06
C LYS A 125 -10.00 11.94 4.62
N ASP A 126 -11.11 12.20 3.93
CA ASP A 126 -11.94 11.17 3.31
C ASP A 126 -11.44 10.90 1.89
N LEU A 127 -11.10 9.66 1.60
CA LEU A 127 -10.57 9.22 0.32
C LEU A 127 -11.61 8.46 -0.53
N ARG A 128 -12.83 8.26 -0.02
CA ARG A 128 -13.86 7.44 -0.68
C ARG A 128 -14.26 7.98 -2.06
N ASN A 129 -14.20 9.29 -2.24
CA ASN A 129 -14.51 9.97 -3.51
C ASN A 129 -13.27 10.15 -4.42
N THR A 130 -12.11 9.64 -4.03
CA THR A 130 -10.91 9.66 -4.88
C THR A 130 -11.17 8.83 -6.15
N PRO A 131 -10.79 9.28 -7.35
CA PRO A 131 -10.79 8.44 -8.54
C PRO A 131 -10.01 7.14 -8.32
N THR A 132 -10.34 6.10 -9.09
CA THR A 132 -9.58 4.84 -9.05
C THR A 132 -8.10 5.11 -9.33
N LEU A 133 -7.24 4.68 -8.41
CA LEU A 133 -5.80 4.84 -8.54
C LEU A 133 -5.23 3.75 -9.45
N ASN A 134 -4.30 4.14 -10.32
CA ASN A 134 -3.48 3.24 -11.14
C ASN A 134 -2.01 3.20 -10.69
N GLN A 135 -1.69 3.91 -9.61
CA GLN A 135 -0.36 3.97 -9.01
C GLN A 135 -0.47 4.29 -7.51
N ILE A 136 0.60 4.03 -6.76
CA ILE A 136 0.69 4.43 -5.35
C ILE A 136 0.68 5.95 -5.28
N ASN A 137 -0.16 6.52 -4.40
CA ASN A 137 -0.20 7.94 -4.08
C ASN A 137 0.60 8.17 -2.80
N LEU A 138 1.63 8.99 -2.86
CA LEU A 138 2.43 9.40 -1.70
C LEU A 138 2.03 10.77 -1.16
N SER A 139 1.27 11.56 -1.92
CA SER A 139 0.97 12.94 -1.54
C SER A 139 0.27 13.04 -0.18
N TRP A 140 -0.63 12.11 0.14
CA TRP A 140 -1.34 12.10 1.42
C TRP A 140 -0.42 11.86 2.61
N LEU A 141 0.51 10.92 2.47
CA LEU A 141 1.51 10.61 3.50
C LEU A 141 2.45 11.80 3.71
N MET A 142 2.93 12.38 2.62
CA MET A 142 3.84 13.53 2.64
C MET A 142 3.16 14.77 3.20
N GLU A 143 1.92 15.05 2.81
CA GLU A 143 1.10 16.14 3.34
C GLU A 143 0.90 16.01 4.85
N ALA A 144 0.52 14.82 5.34
CA ALA A 144 0.34 14.57 6.76
C ALA A 144 1.67 14.71 7.54
N TYR A 145 2.78 14.22 6.96
CA TYR A 145 4.10 14.42 7.55
C TYR A 145 4.47 15.91 7.64
N GLN A 146 4.14 16.72 6.65
CA GLN A 146 4.40 18.17 6.68
C GLN A 146 3.61 18.88 7.80
N HIS A 147 2.39 18.41 8.08
CA HIS A 147 1.49 19.03 9.05
C HIS A 147 1.63 18.51 10.48
N THR A 148 2.37 17.43 10.71
CA THR A 148 2.63 16.98 12.09
C THR A 148 3.64 17.87 12.78
N THR A 149 3.43 18.12 14.08
CA THR A 149 4.40 18.78 14.97
C THR A 149 5.45 17.81 15.51
N GLU A 150 5.15 16.52 15.53
CA GLU A 150 6.00 15.46 16.09
C GLU A 150 6.70 14.66 14.98
N LYS A 151 7.54 15.33 14.19
CA LYS A 151 8.20 14.74 13.03
C LYS A 151 9.08 13.54 13.35
N GLU A 152 9.75 13.55 14.50
CA GLU A 152 10.67 12.47 14.89
C GLU A 152 9.94 11.16 15.18
N SER A 153 8.76 11.23 15.79
CA SER A 153 7.95 10.06 16.14
C SER A 153 6.98 9.64 15.04
N PHE A 154 6.82 10.43 13.96
CA PHE A 154 5.82 10.19 12.93
C PHE A 154 5.96 8.81 12.25
N PHE A 155 7.18 8.42 11.88
CA PHE A 155 7.46 7.11 11.31
C PHE A 155 7.85 6.13 12.42
N THR A 156 7.17 4.98 12.46
CA THR A 156 7.54 3.87 13.36
C THR A 156 8.58 2.96 12.68
N ASN A 157 9.17 2.05 13.44
CA ASN A 157 10.10 1.04 12.89
C ASN A 157 9.45 0.16 11.83
N PHE A 158 8.12 0.00 11.87
CA PHE A 158 7.37 -0.81 10.92
C PHE A 158 7.32 -0.17 9.53
N PHE A 159 7.48 1.15 9.40
CA PHE A 159 7.45 1.82 8.10
C PHE A 159 8.47 1.24 7.11
N ASN A 160 9.71 1.07 7.54
CA ASN A 160 10.77 0.50 6.71
C ASN A 160 10.54 -0.98 6.35
N THR A 161 9.80 -1.71 7.19
CA THR A 161 9.37 -3.07 6.88
C THR A 161 8.33 -3.07 5.75
N LEU A 162 7.36 -2.15 5.80
CA LEU A 162 6.33 -2.00 4.75
C LEU A 162 6.93 -1.59 3.40
N THR A 163 7.87 -0.65 3.41
CA THR A 163 8.52 -0.16 2.19
C THR A 163 9.66 -1.05 1.69
N GLY A 164 10.10 -2.01 2.51
CA GLY A 164 11.20 -2.92 2.21
C GLY A 164 12.60 -2.30 2.31
N ASN A 165 12.71 -1.00 2.63
CA ASN A 165 13.96 -0.27 2.83
C ASN A 165 13.71 1.04 3.59
N SER A 166 14.79 1.74 3.95
CA SER A 166 14.72 3.04 4.65
C SER A 166 14.71 4.25 3.71
N THR A 167 14.86 4.04 2.41
CA THR A 167 15.08 5.13 1.44
C THR A 167 13.89 6.06 1.36
N LEU A 168 12.66 5.53 1.26
CA LEU A 168 11.45 6.35 1.16
C LEU A 168 11.27 7.25 2.40
N GLN A 169 11.49 6.71 3.59
CA GLN A 169 11.43 7.49 4.82
C GLN A 169 12.44 8.65 4.82
N GLN A 170 13.67 8.37 4.41
CA GLN A 170 14.74 9.38 4.34
C GLN A 170 14.39 10.46 3.31
N GLN A 171 13.89 10.09 2.14
CA GLN A 171 13.49 11.02 1.08
C GLN A 171 12.38 11.97 1.55
N ILE A 172 11.35 11.44 2.22
CA ILE A 172 10.26 12.26 2.79
C ILE A 172 10.81 13.20 3.88
N LYS A 173 11.65 12.70 4.78
CA LYS A 173 12.28 13.52 5.83
C LYS A 173 13.17 14.62 5.28
N SER A 174 13.83 14.37 4.14
CA SER A 174 14.68 15.35 3.45
C SER A 174 13.88 16.37 2.63
N GLY A 175 12.55 16.22 2.54
CA GLY A 175 11.68 17.15 1.84
C GLY A 175 11.67 17.02 0.32
N LEU A 176 12.04 15.84 -0.22
CA LEU A 176 11.92 15.58 -1.65
C LEU A 176 10.44 15.63 -2.07
N THR A 177 10.20 16.09 -3.29
CA THR A 177 8.87 16.05 -3.92
C THR A 177 8.49 14.61 -4.31
N GLU A 178 7.19 14.35 -4.53
CA GLU A 178 6.75 13.03 -5.01
C GLU A 178 7.38 12.69 -6.37
N GLU A 179 7.56 13.68 -7.25
CA GLU A 179 8.21 13.52 -8.55
C GLU A 179 9.67 13.08 -8.42
N GLU A 180 10.43 13.70 -7.53
CA GLU A 180 11.83 13.33 -7.27
C GLU A 180 11.94 11.93 -6.69
N ILE A 181 11.05 11.58 -5.77
CA ILE A 181 10.97 10.23 -5.19
C ILE A 181 10.68 9.20 -6.29
N ARG A 182 9.68 9.45 -7.15
CA ARG A 182 9.32 8.56 -8.26
C ARG A 182 10.43 8.43 -9.29
N ALA A 183 11.14 9.52 -9.59
CA ALA A 183 12.29 9.49 -10.49
C ALA A 183 13.39 8.56 -9.97
N SER A 184 13.61 8.54 -8.65
CA SER A 184 14.62 7.68 -8.03
C SER A 184 14.31 6.17 -8.14
N TRP A 185 13.06 5.80 -8.41
CA TRP A 185 12.65 4.40 -8.59
C TRP A 185 12.82 3.88 -10.01
N GLN A 186 12.95 4.77 -10.98
CA GLN A 186 12.79 4.43 -12.41
C GLN A 186 13.75 3.34 -12.88
N ASP A 187 15.01 3.41 -12.50
CA ASP A 187 16.01 2.39 -12.89
C ASP A 187 15.64 1.01 -12.30
N GLY A 188 15.20 0.97 -11.05
CA GLY A 188 14.75 -0.25 -10.40
C GLY A 188 13.49 -0.83 -11.05
N LEU A 189 12.53 0.01 -11.40
CA LEU A 189 11.30 -0.38 -12.08
C LEU A 189 11.59 -0.92 -13.49
N ASN A 190 12.50 -0.29 -14.26
CA ASN A 190 12.91 -0.75 -15.59
C ASN A 190 13.59 -2.13 -15.53
N LYS A 191 14.46 -2.34 -14.55
CA LYS A 191 15.11 -3.65 -14.33
C LYS A 191 14.07 -4.71 -13.97
N TYR A 192 13.16 -4.39 -13.04
CA TYR A 192 12.08 -5.30 -12.66
C TYR A 192 11.15 -5.63 -13.83
N ASP A 193 10.77 -4.63 -14.63
CA ASP A 193 9.92 -4.82 -15.80
C ASP A 193 10.53 -5.77 -16.83
N SER A 194 11.85 -5.71 -17.02
CA SER A 194 12.58 -6.63 -17.90
C SER A 194 12.58 -8.06 -17.39
N ILE A 195 12.52 -8.25 -16.05
CA ILE A 195 12.43 -9.59 -15.44
C ILE A 195 11.00 -10.11 -15.55
N ARG A 196 10.00 -9.36 -15.04
CA ARG A 196 8.61 -9.84 -14.92
C ARG A 196 7.97 -10.20 -16.24
N LYS A 197 8.31 -9.47 -17.33
CA LYS A 197 7.76 -9.71 -18.69
C LYS A 197 8.01 -11.12 -19.21
N LYS A 198 9.08 -11.78 -18.78
CA LYS A 198 9.40 -13.16 -19.17
C LYS A 198 8.38 -14.18 -18.63
N TYR A 199 7.62 -13.79 -17.59
CA TYR A 199 6.74 -14.67 -16.84
C TYR A 199 5.26 -14.37 -17.05
N PHE A 200 4.92 -13.50 -17.97
CA PHE A 200 3.52 -13.20 -18.30
C PHE A 200 2.86 -14.39 -18.98
N ILE A 201 1.74 -14.83 -18.43
CA ILE A 201 0.90 -15.90 -19.00
C ILE A 201 -0.43 -15.34 -19.54
N TYR A 202 -0.76 -14.10 -19.22
CA TYR A 202 -1.98 -13.44 -19.70
C TYR A 202 -1.65 -12.27 -20.63
N PRO A 203 -2.48 -12.05 -21.68
CA PRO A 203 -2.30 -10.90 -22.58
C PRO A 203 -2.59 -9.57 -21.85
N HIS A 204 -2.02 -8.52 -22.42
CA HIS A 204 -2.32 -7.13 -22.05
C HIS A 204 -3.64 -6.68 -22.64
#